data_e70e0904a8d3101547cfcb48646184b2
#
_entry.id   e70e0904a8d3101547cfcb48646184b2
#
_cell.length_a   1.000
_cell.length_b   1.000
_cell.length_c   1.000
_cell.angle_alpha   90.00
_cell.angle_beta   90.00
_cell.angle_gamma   90.00
#
_symmetry.space_group_name_H-M   'P 1'
#
loop_
_entity.id
_entity.type
_entity.pdbx_description
1 polymer ?
#
loop_
_entity_poly.entity_id
_entity_poly.type
_entity_poly.pdbx_seq_one_letter_code
_entity_poly.pdbx_strand_id
1 'polypeptide(L)'
;IVENEKGEVLLMFRRGKWDLPKGKLDKGEKIDNCALREVKEETGLQKVTLSNPLLTTYHTYHEGTKFILKETYWYSMKADGKQTLTPQTEEDISEIKWVKKNDLKKYVSETYASVAEVLGPYIAMSK
;
A
#
# COMPACT_ATOMS: atom_id res chain seq x y z
N ILE A 1 1.36 -3.76 2.63
CA ILE A 1 2.75 -3.33 2.95
C ILE A 1 3.73 -4.28 2.28
N VAL A 2 4.62 -3.75 1.45
CA VAL A 2 5.64 -4.53 0.76
C VAL A 2 7.00 -4.28 1.42
N GLU A 3 7.68 -5.36 1.80
CA GLU A 3 8.98 -5.29 2.47
C GLU A 3 10.02 -6.02 1.63
N ASN A 4 11.22 -5.45 1.51
CA ASN A 4 12.32 -6.09 0.78
C ASN A 4 13.25 -6.87 1.72
N GLU A 5 14.33 -7.44 1.17
CA GLU A 5 15.30 -8.25 1.91
C GLU A 5 16.09 -7.46 2.96
N LYS A 6 16.10 -6.14 2.84
CA LYS A 6 16.77 -5.26 3.82
C LYS A 6 15.83 -4.78 4.92
N GLY A 7 14.58 -5.23 4.91
CA GLY A 7 13.57 -4.77 5.85
C GLY A 7 13.03 -3.38 5.55
N GLU A 8 13.28 -2.87 4.36
CA GLU A 8 12.73 -1.58 3.92
C GLU A 8 11.31 -1.76 3.41
N VAL A 9 10.48 -0.74 3.59
CA VAL A 9 9.07 -0.72 3.20
C VAL A 9 8.87 0.19 2.01
N LEU A 10 8.08 -0.26 1.04
CA LEU A 10 7.79 0.50 -0.16
C LEU A 10 6.71 1.54 0.10
N LEU A 11 7.03 2.80 -0.19
CA LEU A 11 6.07 3.91 -0.13
C LEU A 11 5.93 4.55 -1.50
N MET A 12 4.72 5.04 -1.78
CA MET A 12 4.40 5.76 -3.02
C MET A 12 3.99 7.19 -2.67
N PHE A 13 4.41 8.15 -3.50
CA PHE A 13 3.92 9.52 -3.38
C PHE A 13 2.81 9.75 -4.40
N ARG A 14 1.63 10.10 -3.92
CA ARG A 14 0.43 10.20 -4.73
C ARG A 14 -0.42 11.40 -4.28
N ARG A 15 -0.66 12.32 -5.20
CA ARG A 15 -1.50 13.51 -4.94
C ARG A 15 -1.08 14.28 -3.69
N GLY A 16 0.22 14.47 -3.50
CA GLY A 16 0.76 15.26 -2.40
C GLY A 16 0.89 14.54 -1.07
N LYS A 17 0.61 13.24 -1.03
CA LYS A 17 0.72 12.43 0.20
C LYS A 17 1.43 11.11 -0.07
N TRP A 18 2.07 10.59 0.96
CA TRP A 18 2.63 9.25 0.92
C TRP A 18 1.53 8.21 1.09
N ASP A 19 1.65 7.10 0.38
CA ASP A 19 0.61 6.08 0.29
C ASP A 19 1.25 4.70 0.21
N LEU A 20 0.43 3.69 0.40
CA LEU A 20 0.79 2.28 0.21
C LEU A 20 0.04 1.74 -1.00
N PRO A 21 0.62 0.77 -1.73
CA PRO A 21 -0.08 0.16 -2.85
C PRO A 21 -1.41 -0.46 -2.42
N LYS A 22 -2.46 -0.17 -3.17
CA LYS A 22 -3.80 -0.70 -2.97
C LYS A 22 -4.62 -0.47 -4.24
N GLY A 23 -5.77 -1.10 -4.33
CA GLY A 23 -6.66 -0.88 -5.46
C GLY A 23 -7.98 -1.60 -5.30
N LYS A 24 -8.81 -1.50 -6.33
CA LYS A 24 -10.17 -2.03 -6.32
C LYS A 24 -10.21 -3.48 -6.81
N LEU A 25 -11.05 -4.28 -6.16
CA LEU A 25 -11.32 -5.65 -6.55
C LEU A 25 -12.06 -5.68 -7.88
N ASP A 26 -11.53 -6.43 -8.84
CA ASP A 26 -12.22 -6.67 -10.11
C ASP A 26 -13.27 -7.77 -9.93
N LYS A 27 -14.28 -7.74 -10.79
CA LYS A 27 -15.36 -8.72 -10.75
C LYS A 27 -14.81 -10.14 -10.87
N GLY A 28 -15.17 -11.00 -9.92
CA GLY A 28 -14.75 -12.40 -9.91
C GLY A 28 -13.34 -12.64 -9.37
N GLU A 29 -12.64 -11.58 -8.99
CA GLU A 29 -11.28 -11.67 -8.45
C GLU A 29 -11.30 -11.98 -6.96
N LYS A 30 -10.34 -12.78 -6.50
CA LYS A 30 -10.14 -13.01 -5.06
C LYS A 30 -9.38 -11.84 -4.45
N ILE A 31 -9.64 -11.56 -3.17
CA ILE A 31 -9.04 -10.43 -2.46
C ILE A 31 -7.51 -10.49 -2.47
N ASP A 32 -6.92 -11.66 -2.20
CA ASP A 32 -5.47 -11.83 -2.20
C ASP A 32 -4.86 -11.63 -3.60
N ASN A 33 -5.53 -12.10 -4.64
CA ASN A 33 -5.09 -11.90 -6.02
C ASN A 33 -5.19 -10.42 -6.42
N CYS A 34 -6.23 -9.74 -5.95
CA CYS A 34 -6.38 -8.30 -6.14
C CYS A 34 -5.20 -7.55 -5.52
N ALA A 35 -4.86 -7.88 -4.27
CA ALA A 35 -3.75 -7.23 -3.57
C ALA A 35 -2.43 -7.37 -4.35
N LEU A 36 -2.14 -8.58 -4.84
CA LEU A 36 -0.93 -8.82 -5.64
C LEU A 36 -0.94 -8.08 -6.97
N ARG A 37 -2.08 -8.12 -7.67
CA ARG A 37 -2.23 -7.44 -8.96
C ARG A 37 -2.02 -5.94 -8.83
N GLU A 38 -2.67 -5.32 -7.86
CA GLU A 38 -2.58 -3.86 -7.66
C GLU A 38 -1.16 -3.42 -7.31
N VAL A 39 -0.45 -4.19 -6.47
CA VAL A 39 0.94 -3.89 -6.16
C VAL A 39 1.79 -3.89 -7.43
N LYS A 40 1.63 -4.91 -8.26
CA LYS A 40 2.40 -5.02 -9.51
C LYS A 40 2.09 -3.88 -10.48
N GLU A 41 0.81 -3.54 -10.63
CA GLU A 41 0.38 -2.46 -11.52
C GLU A 41 0.89 -1.10 -11.07
N GLU A 42 0.76 -0.80 -9.78
CA GLU A 42 1.10 0.53 -9.25
C GLU A 42 2.60 0.75 -9.11
N THR A 43 3.39 -0.29 -8.90
CA THR A 43 4.82 -0.18 -8.59
C THR A 43 5.76 -0.69 -9.66
N GLY A 44 5.27 -1.48 -10.60
CA GLY A 44 6.11 -2.14 -11.60
C GLY A 44 6.83 -3.38 -11.09
N LEU A 45 6.65 -3.77 -9.84
CA LEU A 45 7.22 -5.00 -9.31
C LEU A 45 6.63 -6.19 -10.06
N GLN A 46 7.49 -7.11 -10.52
CA GLN A 46 7.08 -8.29 -11.27
C GLN A 46 6.92 -9.52 -10.38
N LYS A 47 7.76 -9.63 -9.35
CA LYS A 47 7.74 -10.76 -8.41
C LYS A 47 7.47 -10.24 -7.01
N VAL A 48 6.30 -10.60 -6.48
CA VAL A 48 5.86 -10.24 -5.13
C VAL A 48 5.23 -11.46 -4.49
N THR A 49 5.59 -11.76 -3.27
CA THR A 49 5.04 -12.88 -2.51
C THR A 49 4.15 -12.38 -1.39
N LEU A 50 2.94 -12.92 -1.31
CA LEU A 50 2.01 -12.63 -0.23
C LEU A 50 2.51 -13.31 1.05
N SER A 51 2.53 -12.58 2.16
CA SER A 51 2.93 -13.14 3.46
C SER A 51 1.74 -13.36 4.38
N ASN A 52 1.21 -12.31 5.00
CA ASN A 52 0.13 -12.43 5.98
C ASN A 52 -0.92 -11.35 5.80
N PRO A 53 -2.19 -11.63 6.11
CA PRO A 53 -3.17 -10.57 6.26
C PRO A 53 -2.81 -9.72 7.48
N LEU A 54 -3.01 -8.42 7.39
CA LEU A 54 -2.75 -7.48 8.47
C LEU A 54 -4.06 -7.09 9.15
N LEU A 55 -4.70 -6.07 8.61
CA LEU A 55 -5.97 -5.60 9.16
C LEU A 55 -6.84 -5.07 8.04
N THR A 56 -8.09 -4.78 8.36
CA THR A 56 -9.03 -4.16 7.44
C THR A 56 -9.33 -2.76 7.94
N THR A 57 -9.25 -1.78 7.04
CA THR A 57 -9.65 -0.41 7.36
C THR A 57 -10.96 -0.08 6.70
N TYR A 58 -11.70 0.84 7.31
CA TYR A 58 -13.01 1.26 6.85
C TYR A 58 -13.06 2.76 6.76
N HIS A 59 -13.59 3.29 5.66
CA HIS A 59 -13.90 4.71 5.60
C HIS A 59 -15.15 4.93 4.77
N THR A 60 -15.83 6.01 5.08
CA THR A 60 -17.08 6.37 4.41
C THR A 60 -16.88 7.64 3.62
N TYR A 61 -17.62 7.75 2.52
CA TYR A 61 -17.62 8.95 1.70
C TYR A 61 -18.94 9.08 0.96
N HIS A 62 -19.22 10.27 0.47
CA HIS A 62 -20.39 10.52 -0.35
C HIS A 62 -20.02 10.48 -1.82
N GLU A 63 -20.86 9.82 -2.63
CA GLU A 63 -20.76 9.82 -4.06
C GLU A 63 -22.14 10.24 -4.61
N GLY A 64 -22.27 11.52 -4.96
CA GLY A 64 -23.57 12.11 -5.25
C GLY A 64 -24.45 12.08 -4.01
N THR A 65 -25.63 11.42 -4.11
CA THR A 65 -26.56 11.25 -2.99
C THR A 65 -26.32 9.97 -2.19
N LYS A 66 -25.36 9.14 -2.63
CA LYS A 66 -25.07 7.86 -1.99
C LYS A 66 -24.02 8.01 -0.92
N PHE A 67 -24.24 7.34 0.20
CA PHE A 67 -23.27 7.20 1.28
C PHE A 67 -22.59 5.84 1.11
N ILE A 68 -21.27 5.84 0.89
CA ILE A 68 -20.51 4.63 0.56
C ILE A 68 -19.56 4.28 1.68
N LEU A 69 -19.56 3.00 2.07
CA LEU A 69 -18.58 2.41 2.97
C LEU A 69 -17.53 1.69 2.12
N LYS A 70 -16.26 2.06 2.30
CA LYS A 70 -15.15 1.40 1.63
C LYS A 70 -14.35 0.57 2.63
N GLU A 71 -14.15 -0.71 2.31
CA GLU A 71 -13.33 -1.62 3.09
C GLU A 71 -12.01 -1.84 2.35
N THR A 72 -10.88 -1.73 3.03
CA THR A 72 -9.58 -2.04 2.47
C THR A 72 -8.94 -3.16 3.26
N TYR A 73 -8.62 -4.26 2.58
CA TYR A 73 -7.97 -5.43 3.16
C TYR A 73 -6.47 -5.30 2.94
N TRP A 74 -5.72 -5.22 4.03
CA TRP A 74 -4.28 -4.98 3.99
C TRP A 74 -3.52 -6.26 4.23
N TYR A 75 -2.43 -6.44 3.47
CA TYR A 75 -1.55 -7.62 3.55
C TYR A 75 -0.10 -7.18 3.70
N SER A 76 0.71 -8.03 4.34
CA SER A 76 2.16 -7.91 4.25
C SER A 76 2.64 -8.76 3.07
N MET A 77 3.61 -8.24 2.34
CA MET A 77 4.18 -8.88 1.15
C MET A 77 5.69 -8.76 1.17
N LYS A 78 6.34 -9.63 0.43
CA LYS A 78 7.79 -9.62 0.26
C LYS A 78 8.16 -9.46 -1.20
N ALA A 79 9.18 -8.66 -1.47
CA ALA A 79 9.70 -8.48 -2.83
C ALA A 79 11.20 -8.18 -2.76
N ASP A 80 11.94 -8.58 -3.81
CA ASP A 80 13.36 -8.23 -3.93
C ASP A 80 13.45 -6.74 -4.26
N GLY A 81 14.21 -6.00 -3.46
CA GLY A 81 14.37 -4.55 -3.62
C GLY A 81 15.21 -4.15 -4.83
N LYS A 82 15.85 -5.11 -5.50
CA LYS A 82 16.63 -4.84 -6.71
C LYS A 82 15.78 -4.72 -7.97
N GLN A 83 14.51 -5.08 -7.90
CA GLN A 83 13.61 -4.96 -9.05
C GLN A 83 13.41 -3.50 -9.43
N THR A 84 13.23 -3.25 -10.73
CA THR A 84 12.95 -1.91 -11.24
C THR A 84 11.57 -1.46 -10.79
N LEU A 85 11.48 -0.25 -10.23
CA LEU A 85 10.22 0.37 -9.85
C LEU A 85 9.75 1.30 -10.96
N THR A 86 8.48 1.21 -11.33
CA THR A 86 7.89 2.05 -12.36
C THR A 86 6.55 2.60 -11.84
N PRO A 87 6.51 3.88 -11.46
CA PRO A 87 5.27 4.49 -10.97
C PRO A 87 4.17 4.47 -12.03
N GLN A 88 2.97 4.09 -11.63
CA GLN A 88 1.79 4.14 -12.50
C GLN A 88 1.27 5.58 -12.54
N THR A 89 1.74 6.35 -13.51
CA THR A 89 1.42 7.78 -13.62
C THR A 89 -0.05 8.05 -13.89
N GLU A 90 -0.76 7.14 -14.54
CA GLU A 90 -2.20 7.24 -14.76
C GLU A 90 -3.00 7.30 -13.46
N GLU A 91 -2.44 6.76 -12.37
CA GLU A 91 -3.03 6.79 -11.04
C GLU A 91 -2.44 7.90 -10.16
N ASP A 92 -1.79 8.88 -10.77
CA ASP A 92 -1.17 10.03 -10.09
C ASP A 92 -0.05 9.64 -9.11
N ILE A 93 0.58 8.50 -9.34
CA ILE A 93 1.74 8.08 -8.58
C ILE A 93 2.97 8.69 -9.23
N SER A 94 3.64 9.60 -8.53
CA SER A 94 4.78 10.34 -9.07
C SER A 94 6.14 9.83 -8.59
N GLU A 95 6.16 9.13 -7.46
CA GLU A 95 7.41 8.63 -6.89
C GLU A 95 7.15 7.34 -6.11
N ILE A 96 8.11 6.40 -6.17
CA ILE A 96 8.09 5.18 -5.36
C ILE A 96 9.47 5.00 -4.78
N LYS A 97 9.56 4.65 -3.50
CA LYS A 97 10.85 4.39 -2.88
C LYS A 97 10.77 3.38 -1.74
N TRP A 98 11.91 2.76 -1.47
CA TRP A 98 12.09 1.90 -0.30
C TRP A 98 12.53 2.77 0.88
N VAL A 99 11.85 2.62 2.01
CA VAL A 99 12.09 3.43 3.21
C VAL A 99 12.45 2.51 4.38
N LYS A 100 13.52 2.84 5.07
CA LYS A 100 13.94 2.09 6.26
C LYS A 100 12.87 2.17 7.34
N LYS A 101 12.65 1.08 8.06
CA LYS A 101 11.64 1.03 9.13
C LYS A 101 11.80 2.16 10.14
N ASN A 102 13.05 2.50 10.50
CA ASN A 102 13.32 3.57 11.45
C ASN A 102 12.91 4.95 10.94
N ASP A 103 12.76 5.11 9.63
CA ASP A 103 12.39 6.37 9.01
C ASP A 103 10.89 6.48 8.73
N LEU A 104 10.14 5.37 8.86
CA LEU A 104 8.70 5.36 8.56
C LEU A 104 7.90 6.37 9.37
N LYS A 105 8.27 6.61 10.63
CA LYS A 105 7.59 7.59 11.49
C LYS A 105 7.52 8.97 10.86
N LYS A 106 8.55 9.35 10.09
CA LYS A 106 8.63 10.66 9.46
C LYS A 106 7.55 10.86 8.40
N TYR A 107 7.05 9.76 7.85
CA TYR A 107 6.08 9.78 6.76
C TYR A 107 4.64 9.68 7.24
N VAL A 108 4.40 9.15 8.44
CA VAL A 108 3.04 8.86 8.94
C VAL A 108 2.15 10.11 8.95
N SER A 109 2.69 11.27 9.33
CA SER A 109 1.93 12.51 9.36
C SER A 109 1.56 13.04 7.96
N GLU A 110 2.19 12.50 6.92
CA GLU A 110 1.99 12.92 5.53
C GLU A 110 1.30 11.84 4.70
N THR A 111 0.60 10.92 5.35
CA THR A 111 -0.16 9.84 4.72
C THR A 111 -1.66 10.08 4.84
N TYR A 112 -2.42 9.29 4.05
CA TYR A 112 -3.87 9.24 4.20
C TYR A 112 -4.22 8.56 5.54
N ALA A 113 -5.38 8.90 6.13
CA ALA A 113 -5.80 8.36 7.42
C ALA A 113 -5.82 6.83 7.46
N SER A 114 -6.34 6.19 6.42
CA SER A 114 -6.39 4.72 6.34
C SER A 114 -4.99 4.10 6.26
N VAL A 115 -4.05 4.79 5.64
CA VAL A 115 -2.66 4.35 5.56
C VAL A 115 -1.99 4.46 6.93
N ALA A 116 -2.23 5.56 7.64
CA ALA A 116 -1.70 5.75 8.99
C ALA A 116 -2.22 4.67 9.96
N GLU A 117 -3.47 4.24 9.81
CA GLU A 117 -4.08 3.17 10.61
C GLU A 117 -3.34 1.84 10.46
N VAL A 118 -2.74 1.60 9.29
CA VAL A 118 -1.96 0.38 9.00
C VAL A 118 -0.51 0.55 9.40
N LEU A 119 0.11 1.68 9.04
CA LEU A 119 1.52 1.92 9.31
C LEU A 119 1.83 2.04 10.80
N GLY A 120 0.97 2.70 11.58
CA GLY A 120 1.19 2.88 13.00
C GLY A 120 1.41 1.55 13.74
N PRO A 121 0.45 0.60 13.69
CA PRO A 121 0.62 -0.72 14.30
C PRO A 121 1.80 -1.49 13.72
N TYR A 122 2.04 -1.40 12.40
CA TYR A 122 3.14 -2.08 11.75
C TYR A 122 4.50 -1.61 12.30
N ILE A 123 4.67 -0.30 12.47
CA ILE A 123 5.89 0.29 13.06
C ILE A 123 6.07 -0.20 14.50
N ALA A 124 5.00 -0.21 15.28
CA ALA A 124 5.03 -0.65 16.68
C ALA A 124 5.43 -2.13 16.79
N MET A 125 4.94 -2.97 15.90
CA MET A 125 5.26 -4.41 15.89
C MET A 125 6.68 -4.71 15.43
N SER A 126 7.30 -3.78 14.72
CA SER A 126 8.63 -3.99 14.10
C SER A 126 9.81 -3.60 14.98
N LYS A 127 9.54 -3.18 16.21
CA LYS A 127 10.58 -2.80 17.16
C LYS A 127 11.25 -4.01 17.79
#